data_656534a09359acd510ce544dfd38134d
#
_entry.id   656534a09359acd510ce544dfd38134d
#
_cell.length_a   1.000
_cell.length_b   1.000
_cell.length_c   1.000
_cell.angle_alpha   90.00
_cell.angle_beta   90.00
_cell.angle_gamma   90.00
#
_symmetry.space_group_name_H-M   'P 1'
#
loop_
_entity.id
_entity.type
_entity.pdbx_description
1 polymer ?
#
loop_
_entity_poly.entity_id
_entity_poly.type
_entity_poly.pdbx_seq_one_letter_code
_entity_poly.pdbx_strand_id
1 'polypeptide(L)'
;YWEAIFGYGLVRTSEEFGSQGERPSHPELLDWLANRFIESGWDSKALLKDLVTSVTYRQSSKVTPEQLERDPDNRLLARGPRFRLSAEMVRDQALQVSGLLSKKMHGPPVNPRQPKIGLSAAFGGGIDWKVSEGEDQYRRGLYTTWRRSNPYPSMATFDAPNREVCVVRRDRTNTPLQALVTLNDPVFMEAAQSLARKLAAKGLSPEDTVDQAIWKCLSRPSNDSERQSLASLYNKTYERLKQEPDRALPL
;
A
#
# COMPACT_ATOMS: atom_id res chain seq x y z
N TYR A 1 6.50 14.36 -7.64
CA TYR A 1 7.34 13.38 -6.91
C TYR A 1 7.31 13.61 -5.41
N TRP A 2 7.57 14.83 -4.92
CA TRP A 2 7.58 15.15 -3.50
C TRP A 2 6.30 14.71 -2.78
N GLU A 3 5.13 15.11 -3.28
CA GLU A 3 3.82 14.77 -2.69
C GLU A 3 3.58 13.26 -2.59
N ALA A 4 4.04 12.49 -3.57
CA ALA A 4 3.92 11.03 -3.54
C ALA A 4 4.70 10.37 -2.39
N ILE A 5 5.77 11.03 -1.91
CA ILE A 5 6.66 10.54 -0.85
C ILE A 5 6.35 11.13 0.52
N PHE A 6 6.00 12.43 0.57
CA PHE A 6 5.78 13.16 1.83
C PHE A 6 4.29 13.36 2.16
N GLY A 7 3.39 13.04 1.25
CA GLY A 7 1.93 13.15 1.44
C GLY A 7 1.33 14.49 1.03
N TYR A 8 2.08 15.58 1.15
CA TYR A 8 1.71 16.92 0.69
C TYR A 8 2.81 17.49 -0.20
N GLY A 9 2.43 18.28 -1.22
CA GLY A 9 3.37 18.99 -2.08
C GLY A 9 4.10 20.12 -1.32
N LEU A 10 5.29 20.49 -1.80
CA LEU A 10 5.95 21.75 -1.37
C LEU A 10 5.07 22.95 -1.71
N VAL A 11 4.33 22.89 -2.81
CA VAL A 11 3.17 23.71 -3.11
C VAL A 11 1.94 22.87 -2.83
N ARG A 12 1.06 23.33 -1.94
CA ARG A 12 -0.07 22.53 -1.49
C ARG A 12 -1.21 22.44 -2.52
N THR A 13 -1.34 23.47 -3.34
CA THR A 13 -2.30 23.54 -4.45
C THR A 13 -1.70 22.94 -5.72
N SER A 14 -1.51 21.61 -5.73
CA SER A 14 -0.88 20.91 -6.86
C SER A 14 -1.66 21.06 -8.18
N GLU A 15 -2.92 21.40 -8.11
CA GLU A 15 -3.83 21.68 -9.24
C GLU A 15 -3.79 23.13 -9.73
N GLU A 16 -3.19 24.06 -8.96
CA GLU A 16 -3.19 25.49 -9.27
C GLU A 16 -1.87 26.14 -8.83
N PHE A 17 -1.05 26.55 -9.80
CA PHE A 17 0.21 27.27 -9.58
C PHE A 17 0.15 28.75 -9.95
N GLY A 18 -1.02 29.23 -10.38
CA GLY A 18 -1.24 30.62 -10.76
C GLY A 18 -1.62 31.51 -9.59
N SER A 19 -2.42 32.55 -9.87
CA SER A 19 -2.82 33.57 -8.90
C SER A 19 -3.65 33.05 -7.72
N GLN A 20 -4.30 31.88 -7.88
CA GLN A 20 -5.11 31.25 -6.84
C GLN A 20 -4.31 30.22 -6.03
N GLY A 21 -3.07 29.92 -6.44
CA GLY A 21 -2.21 28.93 -5.80
C GLY A 21 -1.52 29.44 -4.54
N GLU A 22 -1.18 28.52 -3.65
CA GLU A 22 -0.33 28.82 -2.50
C GLU A 22 1.15 28.95 -2.92
N ARG A 23 1.90 29.73 -2.16
CA ARG A 23 3.36 29.78 -2.29
C ARG A 23 3.99 28.50 -1.75
N PRO A 24 5.16 28.08 -2.29
CA PRO A 24 5.86 26.93 -1.74
C PRO A 24 6.23 27.14 -0.27
N SER A 25 6.11 26.07 0.52
CA SER A 25 6.50 26.09 1.95
C SER A 25 8.00 26.28 2.15
N HIS A 26 8.81 25.78 1.22
CA HIS A 26 10.27 25.82 1.25
C HIS A 26 10.77 26.17 -0.16
N PRO A 27 10.79 27.46 -0.55
CA PRO A 27 11.13 27.88 -1.92
C PRO A 27 12.55 27.47 -2.30
N GLU A 28 13.53 27.68 -1.44
CA GLU A 28 14.94 27.32 -1.73
C GLU A 28 15.11 25.81 -1.93
N LEU A 29 14.37 24.98 -1.19
CA LEU A 29 14.37 23.53 -1.38
C LEU A 29 13.76 23.14 -2.73
N LEU A 30 12.69 23.80 -3.12
CA LEU A 30 12.03 23.56 -4.41
C LEU A 30 12.98 23.89 -5.56
N ASP A 31 13.65 25.03 -5.48
CA ASP A 31 14.64 25.48 -6.49
C ASP A 31 15.83 24.52 -6.55
N TRP A 32 16.34 24.11 -5.39
CA TRP A 32 17.44 23.14 -5.35
C TRP A 32 17.05 21.80 -5.98
N LEU A 33 15.86 21.26 -5.64
CA LEU A 33 15.37 20.01 -6.22
C LEU A 33 15.18 20.13 -7.75
N ALA A 34 14.67 21.26 -8.23
CA ALA A 34 14.49 21.51 -9.65
C ALA A 34 15.83 21.52 -10.38
N ASN A 35 16.81 22.28 -9.89
CA ASN A 35 18.15 22.33 -10.46
C ASN A 35 18.83 20.96 -10.44
N ARG A 36 18.78 20.26 -9.30
CA ARG A 36 19.32 18.90 -9.15
C ARG A 36 18.73 17.91 -10.15
N PHE A 37 17.41 18.02 -10.41
CA PHE A 37 16.73 17.18 -11.38
C PHE A 37 17.15 17.47 -12.82
N ILE A 38 17.31 18.74 -13.18
CA ILE A 38 17.82 19.17 -14.50
C ILE A 38 19.27 18.71 -14.70
N GLU A 39 20.14 18.96 -13.72
CA GLU A 39 21.57 18.58 -13.78
C GLU A 39 21.78 17.06 -13.87
N SER A 40 20.88 16.26 -13.26
CA SER A 40 20.92 14.81 -13.40
C SER A 40 20.47 14.27 -14.75
N GLY A 41 20.11 15.13 -15.70
CA GLY A 41 19.54 14.75 -16.99
C GLY A 41 18.11 14.22 -16.86
N TRP A 42 17.32 14.75 -15.93
CA TRP A 42 15.94 14.34 -15.64
C TRP A 42 15.82 12.90 -15.11
N ASP A 43 16.83 12.45 -14.39
CA ASP A 43 16.83 11.10 -13.79
C ASP A 43 15.88 11.04 -12.59
N SER A 44 14.66 10.56 -12.86
CA SER A 44 13.62 10.39 -11.82
C SER A 44 14.02 9.40 -10.72
N LYS A 45 14.83 8.38 -11.04
CA LYS A 45 15.28 7.40 -10.03
C LYS A 45 16.31 8.00 -9.09
N ALA A 46 17.24 8.81 -9.63
CA ALA A 46 18.20 9.55 -8.81
C ALA A 46 17.47 10.52 -7.87
N LEU A 47 16.52 11.30 -8.38
CA LEU A 47 15.71 12.21 -7.56
C LEU A 47 14.96 11.46 -6.45
N LEU A 48 14.27 10.37 -6.77
CA LEU A 48 13.56 9.56 -5.77
C LEU A 48 14.51 9.00 -4.71
N LYS A 49 15.70 8.57 -5.13
CA LYS A 49 16.73 8.10 -4.20
C LYS A 49 17.18 9.20 -3.25
N ASP A 50 17.48 10.40 -3.78
CA ASP A 50 17.85 11.56 -2.97
C ASP A 50 16.76 11.88 -1.92
N LEU A 51 15.48 11.85 -2.31
CA LEU A 51 14.36 12.09 -1.40
C LEU A 51 14.26 11.04 -0.30
N VAL A 52 14.25 9.74 -0.61
CA VAL A 52 14.05 8.68 0.39
C VAL A 52 15.27 8.40 1.25
N THR A 53 16.46 8.83 0.84
CA THR A 53 17.68 8.73 1.65
C THR A 53 17.93 9.98 2.49
N SER A 54 17.17 11.05 2.28
CA SER A 54 17.30 12.30 3.05
C SER A 54 17.04 12.09 4.55
N VAL A 55 17.69 12.87 5.37
CA VAL A 55 17.45 12.88 6.83
C VAL A 55 15.98 13.20 7.12
N THR A 56 15.38 14.11 6.36
CA THR A 56 13.98 14.51 6.48
C THR A 56 13.03 13.32 6.31
N TYR A 57 13.22 12.48 5.29
CA TYR A 57 12.38 11.30 5.08
C TYR A 57 12.60 10.22 6.14
N ARG A 58 13.83 10.06 6.62
CA ARG A 58 14.23 9.02 7.56
C ARG A 58 13.95 9.35 9.03
N GLN A 59 13.36 10.50 9.31
CA GLN A 59 12.92 10.86 10.66
C GLN A 59 11.83 9.90 11.17
N SER A 60 11.70 9.79 12.49
CA SER A 60 10.59 9.08 13.12
C SER A 60 9.25 9.74 12.73
N SER A 61 8.25 8.93 12.42
CA SER A 61 6.87 9.41 12.18
C SER A 61 6.05 9.56 13.48
N LYS A 62 6.67 9.31 14.66
CA LYS A 62 6.03 9.58 15.95
C LYS A 62 5.82 11.08 16.10
N VAL A 63 4.68 11.45 16.66
CA VAL A 63 4.28 12.85 16.85
C VAL A 63 3.88 13.07 18.30
N THR A 64 4.29 14.19 18.90
CA THR A 64 3.80 14.63 20.19
C THR A 64 2.53 15.47 20.03
N PRO A 65 1.69 15.60 21.09
CA PRO A 65 0.52 16.49 21.04
C PRO A 65 0.88 17.93 20.63
N GLU A 66 1.98 18.47 21.16
CA GLU A 66 2.46 19.82 20.85
C GLU A 66 2.87 19.97 19.37
N GLN A 67 3.52 18.95 18.81
CA GLN A 67 3.87 18.95 17.39
C GLN A 67 2.62 18.88 16.50
N LEU A 68 1.63 18.10 16.92
CA LEU A 68 0.38 17.96 16.18
C LEU A 68 -0.44 19.27 16.20
N GLU A 69 -0.44 19.97 17.34
CA GLU A 69 -1.11 21.27 17.47
C GLU A 69 -0.43 22.36 16.64
N ARG A 70 0.92 22.41 16.66
CA ARG A 70 1.68 23.45 15.95
C ARG A 70 1.78 23.25 14.45
N ASP A 71 1.86 21.98 14.01
CA ASP A 71 2.05 21.63 12.60
C ASP A 71 1.32 20.30 12.28
N PRO A 72 -0.03 20.32 12.20
CA PRO A 72 -0.83 19.11 11.98
C PRO A 72 -0.48 18.43 10.67
N ASP A 73 -0.22 19.17 9.62
CA ASP A 73 0.06 18.68 8.26
C ASP A 73 1.55 18.41 8.00
N ASN A 74 2.42 18.53 9.02
CA ASN A 74 3.87 18.36 8.87
C ASN A 74 4.49 19.25 7.77
N ARG A 75 4.02 20.49 7.65
CA ARG A 75 4.54 21.46 6.66
C ARG A 75 5.99 21.87 6.94
N LEU A 76 6.39 21.85 8.21
CA LEU A 76 7.76 22.17 8.64
C LEU A 76 8.72 20.97 8.54
N LEU A 77 8.22 19.81 8.09
CA LEU A 77 9.00 18.60 7.90
C LEU A 77 9.75 18.13 9.17
N ALA A 78 9.13 18.37 10.34
CA ALA A 78 9.73 18.07 11.65
C ALA A 78 9.63 16.59 12.04
N ARG A 79 8.95 15.77 11.23
CA ARG A 79 8.77 14.32 11.42
C ARG A 79 8.70 13.59 10.09
N GLY A 80 8.91 12.28 10.10
CA GLY A 80 8.72 11.42 8.93
C GLY A 80 7.26 11.44 8.45
N PRO A 81 7.00 11.23 7.15
CA PRO A 81 5.65 11.23 6.60
C PRO A 81 4.85 10.04 7.14
N ARG A 82 3.54 10.27 7.36
CA ARG A 82 2.59 9.24 7.79
C ARG A 82 1.28 9.41 7.06
N PHE A 83 1.10 8.65 6.01
CA PHE A 83 -0.13 8.64 5.21
C PHE A 83 -0.39 7.25 4.65
N ARG A 84 -1.63 6.97 4.25
CA ARG A 84 -2.01 5.70 3.65
C ARG A 84 -1.48 5.60 2.21
N LEU A 85 -0.99 4.43 1.85
CA LEU A 85 -0.59 4.12 0.48
C LEU A 85 -1.77 4.21 -0.49
N SER A 86 -1.50 4.48 -1.77
CA SER A 86 -2.51 4.40 -2.82
C SER A 86 -3.01 2.96 -3.00
N ALA A 87 -4.18 2.80 -3.62
CA ALA A 87 -4.80 1.49 -3.85
C ALA A 87 -3.85 0.51 -4.56
N GLU A 88 -3.16 0.99 -5.59
CA GLU A 88 -2.19 0.18 -6.33
C GLU A 88 -1.00 -0.22 -5.45
N MET A 89 -0.51 0.70 -4.61
CA MET A 89 0.61 0.44 -3.71
C MET A 89 0.24 -0.53 -2.58
N VAL A 90 -0.99 -0.48 -2.05
CA VAL A 90 -1.49 -1.44 -1.05
C VAL A 90 -1.43 -2.86 -1.61
N ARG A 91 -1.91 -3.05 -2.85
CA ARG A 91 -1.82 -4.32 -3.54
C ARG A 91 -0.37 -4.75 -3.79
N ASP A 92 0.43 -3.86 -4.38
CA ASP A 92 1.82 -4.14 -4.72
C ASP A 92 2.64 -4.51 -3.47
N GLN A 93 2.40 -3.84 -2.35
CA GLN A 93 3.04 -4.14 -1.07
C GLN A 93 2.68 -5.56 -0.59
N ALA A 94 1.40 -5.93 -0.59
CA ALA A 94 0.96 -7.26 -0.18
C ALA A 94 1.63 -8.36 -1.03
N LEU A 95 1.64 -8.19 -2.34
CA LEU A 95 2.28 -9.12 -3.27
C LEU A 95 3.81 -9.15 -3.10
N GLN A 96 4.45 -8.01 -2.88
CA GLN A 96 5.90 -7.91 -2.68
C GLN A 96 6.33 -8.61 -1.38
N VAL A 97 5.65 -8.33 -0.28
CA VAL A 97 5.97 -8.90 1.05
C VAL A 97 5.77 -10.42 1.06
N SER A 98 4.71 -10.89 0.41
CA SER A 98 4.43 -12.32 0.24
C SER A 98 5.35 -13.00 -0.79
N GLY A 99 6.05 -12.21 -1.62
CA GLY A 99 6.91 -12.69 -2.70
C GLY A 99 6.15 -13.30 -3.87
N LEU A 100 4.90 -12.88 -4.08
CA LEU A 100 4.09 -13.23 -5.24
C LEU A 100 4.23 -12.22 -6.37
N LEU A 101 4.72 -10.99 -6.10
CA LEU A 101 4.75 -9.91 -7.09
C LEU A 101 5.51 -10.30 -8.35
N SER A 102 4.83 -10.30 -9.49
CA SER A 102 5.46 -10.43 -10.80
C SER A 102 6.19 -9.13 -11.16
N LYS A 103 7.43 -9.26 -11.61
CA LYS A 103 8.27 -8.15 -12.09
C LYS A 103 8.05 -7.81 -13.56
N LYS A 104 7.14 -8.53 -14.24
CA LYS A 104 6.84 -8.33 -15.65
C LYS A 104 6.33 -6.92 -15.90
N MET A 105 7.01 -6.22 -16.78
CA MET A 105 6.69 -4.86 -17.20
C MET A 105 6.08 -4.87 -18.60
N HIS A 106 5.28 -3.83 -18.90
CA HIS A 106 4.62 -3.65 -20.20
C HIS A 106 3.58 -4.74 -20.54
N GLY A 107 2.93 -4.62 -21.68
CA GLY A 107 1.92 -5.55 -22.15
C GLY A 107 0.48 -5.19 -21.72
N PRO A 108 -0.50 -6.06 -22.03
CA PRO A 108 -1.92 -5.79 -21.80
C PRO A 108 -2.28 -5.74 -20.31
N PRO A 109 -3.43 -5.15 -19.96
CA PRO A 109 -3.97 -5.21 -18.61
C PRO A 109 -4.33 -6.66 -18.23
N VAL A 110 -4.42 -6.90 -16.92
CA VAL A 110 -4.68 -8.21 -16.33
C VAL A 110 -5.89 -8.17 -15.41
N ASN A 111 -6.52 -9.31 -15.22
CA ASN A 111 -7.69 -9.50 -14.36
C ASN A 111 -7.28 -10.32 -13.12
N PRO A 112 -6.87 -9.68 -12.01
CA PRO A 112 -6.60 -10.41 -10.78
C PRO A 112 -7.85 -11.07 -10.21
N ARG A 113 -7.68 -11.98 -9.26
CA ARG A 113 -8.80 -12.53 -8.51
C ARG A 113 -9.56 -11.42 -7.78
N GLN A 114 -10.88 -11.57 -7.69
CA GLN A 114 -11.76 -10.66 -6.95
C GLN A 114 -12.82 -11.47 -6.20
N PRO A 115 -13.44 -10.91 -5.16
CA PRO A 115 -14.56 -11.55 -4.47
C PRO A 115 -15.68 -11.89 -5.46
N LYS A 116 -16.31 -13.05 -5.30
CA LYS A 116 -17.43 -13.49 -6.17
C LYS A 116 -18.75 -12.77 -5.86
N ILE A 117 -18.76 -11.85 -4.92
CA ILE A 117 -19.97 -11.23 -4.37
C ILE A 117 -20.57 -10.23 -5.36
N GLY A 118 -21.77 -10.55 -5.84
CA GLY A 118 -22.85 -9.60 -6.10
C GLY A 118 -22.75 -8.65 -7.29
N LEU A 119 -21.66 -8.63 -8.03
CA LEU A 119 -21.55 -7.70 -9.16
C LEU A 119 -22.45 -8.08 -10.35
N SER A 120 -22.75 -9.36 -10.53
CA SER A 120 -23.74 -9.83 -11.50
C SER A 120 -25.17 -9.40 -11.14
N ALA A 121 -25.47 -9.24 -9.87
CA ALA A 121 -26.81 -8.86 -9.40
C ALA A 121 -27.10 -7.36 -9.55
N ALA A 122 -26.08 -6.50 -9.46
CA ALA A 122 -26.25 -5.05 -9.50
C ALA A 122 -26.44 -4.49 -10.94
N PHE A 123 -25.94 -5.17 -11.96
CA PHE A 123 -25.88 -4.65 -13.33
C PHE A 123 -26.51 -5.58 -14.41
N GLY A 124 -27.30 -6.55 -14.00
CA GLY A 124 -28.21 -7.30 -14.91
C GLY A 124 -27.56 -8.18 -15.99
N GLY A 125 -26.27 -8.41 -15.92
CA GLY A 125 -25.55 -9.29 -16.85
C GLY A 125 -24.22 -9.73 -16.25
N GLY A 126 -23.90 -11.01 -16.39
CA GLY A 126 -22.63 -11.56 -15.89
C GLY A 126 -21.45 -10.75 -16.43
N ILE A 127 -20.75 -10.08 -15.54
CA ILE A 127 -19.52 -9.39 -15.90
C ILE A 127 -18.51 -10.47 -16.22
N ASP A 128 -18.11 -10.55 -17.47
CA ASP A 128 -17.05 -11.45 -17.90
C ASP A 128 -15.72 -10.99 -17.29
N TRP A 129 -15.42 -11.52 -16.09
CA TRP A 129 -14.15 -11.36 -15.42
C TRP A 129 -13.41 -12.68 -15.42
N LYS A 130 -12.83 -13.01 -16.57
CA LYS A 130 -11.94 -14.15 -16.65
C LYS A 130 -10.65 -13.79 -15.93
N VAL A 131 -10.36 -14.50 -14.84
CA VAL A 131 -9.13 -14.31 -14.07
C VAL A 131 -7.92 -14.66 -14.94
N SER A 132 -6.90 -13.81 -14.93
CA SER A 132 -5.64 -14.07 -15.62
C SER A 132 -4.93 -15.29 -15.05
N GLU A 133 -4.14 -15.98 -15.85
CA GLU A 133 -3.46 -17.21 -15.47
C GLU A 133 -1.98 -16.97 -15.12
N GLY A 134 -1.39 -17.87 -14.36
CA GLY A 134 0.03 -17.86 -14.02
C GLY A 134 0.47 -16.57 -13.30
N GLU A 135 1.62 -16.04 -13.66
CA GLU A 135 2.21 -14.83 -13.03
C GLU A 135 1.43 -13.54 -13.31
N ASP A 136 0.60 -13.52 -14.35
CA ASP A 136 -0.20 -12.34 -14.70
C ASP A 136 -1.24 -11.99 -13.63
N GLN A 137 -1.67 -12.94 -12.78
CA GLN A 137 -2.51 -12.68 -11.62
C GLN A 137 -1.83 -11.77 -10.59
N TYR A 138 -0.51 -11.79 -10.53
CA TYR A 138 0.31 -11.15 -9.50
C TYR A 138 1.05 -9.92 -10.01
N ARG A 139 0.68 -9.42 -11.18
CA ARG A 139 1.25 -8.17 -11.71
C ARG A 139 0.88 -6.98 -10.83
N ARG A 140 1.71 -5.93 -10.94
CA ARG A 140 1.51 -4.67 -10.22
C ARG A 140 0.10 -4.12 -10.44
N GLY A 141 -0.43 -3.44 -9.44
CA GLY A 141 -1.73 -2.79 -9.47
C GLY A 141 -1.97 -1.89 -10.67
N LEU A 142 -0.90 -1.28 -11.20
CA LEU A 142 -0.93 -0.48 -12.43
C LEU A 142 -1.53 -1.22 -13.62
N TYR A 143 -1.35 -2.54 -13.72
CA TYR A 143 -1.84 -3.36 -14.82
C TYR A 143 -3.24 -3.93 -14.62
N THR A 144 -3.86 -3.68 -13.46
CA THR A 144 -5.21 -4.18 -13.18
C THR A 144 -6.21 -3.55 -14.14
N THR A 145 -7.01 -4.38 -14.81
CA THR A 145 -8.11 -3.93 -15.67
C THR A 145 -9.07 -3.07 -14.86
N TRP A 146 -9.38 -1.89 -15.39
CA TRP A 146 -10.32 -0.96 -14.81
C TRP A 146 -11.50 -0.72 -15.74
N ARG A 147 -12.69 -1.02 -15.27
CA ARG A 147 -13.95 -0.72 -15.98
C ARG A 147 -14.71 0.35 -15.19
N ARG A 148 -15.15 1.43 -15.83
CA ARG A 148 -15.87 2.51 -15.15
C ARG A 148 -17.16 2.04 -14.47
N SER A 149 -17.93 1.22 -15.16
CA SER A 149 -19.18 0.66 -14.63
C SER A 149 -18.99 -0.45 -13.59
N ASN A 150 -17.79 -1.01 -13.51
CA ASN A 150 -17.44 -2.09 -12.58
C ASN A 150 -15.96 -2.04 -12.21
N PRO A 151 -15.58 -1.08 -11.36
CA PRO A 151 -14.21 -0.95 -10.90
C PRO A 151 -13.76 -2.18 -10.10
N TYR A 152 -12.47 -2.47 -10.12
CA TYR A 152 -11.90 -3.56 -9.32
C TYR A 152 -12.15 -3.30 -7.82
N PRO A 153 -12.88 -4.19 -7.10
CA PRO A 153 -13.50 -3.87 -5.81
C PRO A 153 -12.52 -3.42 -4.74
N SER A 154 -11.41 -4.15 -4.54
CA SER A 154 -10.46 -3.78 -3.50
C SER A 154 -9.77 -2.44 -3.79
N MET A 155 -9.45 -2.14 -5.04
CA MET A 155 -8.89 -0.84 -5.39
C MET A 155 -9.90 0.30 -5.21
N ALA A 156 -11.17 0.09 -5.59
CA ALA A 156 -12.23 1.07 -5.37
C ALA A 156 -12.39 1.37 -3.87
N THR A 157 -12.36 0.33 -3.02
CA THR A 157 -12.41 0.48 -1.56
C THR A 157 -11.22 1.28 -1.01
N PHE A 158 -10.05 1.20 -1.65
CA PHE A 158 -8.85 1.97 -1.29
C PHE A 158 -8.72 3.29 -2.07
N ASP A 159 -9.84 3.90 -2.45
CA ASP A 159 -9.93 5.23 -3.09
C ASP A 159 -9.18 5.34 -4.43
N ALA A 160 -9.12 4.27 -5.20
CA ALA A 160 -8.65 4.39 -6.58
C ALA A 160 -9.61 5.30 -7.37
N PRO A 161 -9.10 6.24 -8.20
CA PRO A 161 -9.94 7.14 -8.95
C PRO A 161 -10.82 6.38 -9.94
N ASN A 162 -12.04 6.88 -10.17
CA ASN A 162 -13.01 6.29 -11.10
C ASN A 162 -12.58 6.39 -12.57
N ARG A 163 -11.56 7.20 -12.88
CA ARG A 163 -11.01 7.48 -14.22
C ARG A 163 -12.00 8.15 -15.18
N GLU A 164 -13.00 8.84 -14.65
CA GLU A 164 -13.93 9.66 -15.45
C GLU A 164 -13.30 11.00 -15.80
N VAL A 165 -12.52 11.56 -14.89
CA VAL A 165 -11.80 12.82 -15.04
C VAL A 165 -10.36 12.65 -14.61
N CYS A 166 -9.49 13.53 -15.12
CA CYS A 166 -8.12 13.62 -14.62
C CYS A 166 -8.14 14.23 -13.23
N VAL A 167 -7.48 13.56 -12.27
CA VAL A 167 -7.31 14.06 -10.91
C VAL A 167 -5.83 14.23 -10.61
N VAL A 168 -5.46 15.40 -10.13
CA VAL A 168 -4.09 15.69 -9.71
C VAL A 168 -3.85 15.10 -8.34
N ARG A 169 -4.83 15.24 -7.44
CA ARG A 169 -4.79 14.75 -6.07
C ARG A 169 -5.84 13.67 -5.87
N ARG A 170 -5.43 12.57 -5.21
CA ARG A 170 -6.32 11.46 -4.85
C ARG A 170 -6.71 11.54 -3.40
N ASP A 171 -7.98 11.25 -3.10
CA ASP A 171 -8.44 11.07 -1.73
C ASP A 171 -7.72 9.89 -1.07
N ARG A 172 -7.56 9.97 0.26
CA ARG A 172 -6.95 8.92 1.07
C ARG A 172 -7.74 8.80 2.36
N THR A 173 -8.73 7.92 2.36
CA THR A 173 -9.56 7.65 3.54
C THR A 173 -9.01 6.48 4.35
N ASN A 174 -9.40 6.40 5.62
CA ASN A 174 -9.22 5.22 6.45
C ASN A 174 -10.58 4.77 6.97
N THR A 175 -11.09 3.69 6.42
CA THR A 175 -12.43 3.18 6.73
C THR A 175 -12.37 1.75 7.29
N PRO A 176 -13.34 1.34 8.13
CA PRO A 176 -13.47 -0.05 8.56
C PRO A 176 -13.60 -1.04 7.39
N LEU A 177 -14.21 -0.61 6.29
CA LEU A 177 -14.36 -1.44 5.09
C LEU A 177 -12.99 -1.81 4.47
N GLN A 178 -12.03 -0.90 4.49
CA GLN A 178 -10.68 -1.18 4.01
C GLN A 178 -10.00 -2.26 4.86
N ALA A 179 -10.19 -2.24 6.18
CA ALA A 179 -9.71 -3.31 7.06
C ALA A 179 -10.38 -4.66 6.75
N LEU A 180 -11.71 -4.66 6.53
CA LEU A 180 -12.43 -5.88 6.13
C LEU A 180 -11.96 -6.43 4.79
N VAL A 181 -11.64 -5.57 3.82
CA VAL A 181 -11.09 -6.01 2.53
C VAL A 181 -9.74 -6.69 2.71
N THR A 182 -8.84 -6.16 3.52
CA THR A 182 -7.54 -6.80 3.77
C THR A 182 -7.66 -8.17 4.45
N LEU A 183 -8.75 -8.42 5.19
CA LEU A 183 -8.99 -9.68 5.89
C LEU A 183 -9.78 -10.71 5.06
N ASN A 184 -10.47 -10.30 3.98
CA ASN A 184 -11.42 -11.18 3.29
C ASN A 184 -11.22 -11.25 1.77
N ASP A 185 -10.55 -10.28 1.15
CA ASP A 185 -10.32 -10.31 -0.29
C ASP A 185 -9.35 -11.45 -0.66
N PRO A 186 -9.68 -12.28 -1.66
CA PRO A 186 -8.91 -13.46 -2.01
C PRO A 186 -7.43 -13.16 -2.33
N VAL A 187 -7.12 -11.99 -2.85
CA VAL A 187 -5.73 -11.60 -3.15
C VAL A 187 -4.91 -11.37 -1.88
N PHE A 188 -5.49 -10.69 -0.89
CA PHE A 188 -4.81 -10.46 0.39
C PHE A 188 -4.70 -11.75 1.20
N MET A 189 -5.73 -12.60 1.17
CA MET A 189 -5.68 -13.93 1.81
C MET A 189 -4.60 -14.82 1.18
N GLU A 190 -4.50 -14.86 -0.13
CA GLU A 190 -3.46 -15.62 -0.83
C GLU A 190 -2.05 -15.07 -0.53
N ALA A 191 -1.91 -13.75 -0.47
CA ALA A 191 -0.66 -13.11 -0.07
C ALA A 191 -0.26 -13.49 1.38
N ALA A 192 -1.22 -13.46 2.30
CA ALA A 192 -0.99 -13.86 3.69
C ALA A 192 -0.56 -15.33 3.80
N GLN A 193 -1.24 -16.24 3.08
CA GLN A 193 -0.88 -17.66 3.02
C GLN A 193 0.52 -17.88 2.45
N SER A 194 0.87 -17.18 1.35
CA SER A 194 2.20 -17.29 0.75
C SER A 194 3.29 -16.82 1.72
N LEU A 195 3.06 -15.70 2.43
CA LEU A 195 3.98 -15.22 3.47
C LEU A 195 4.10 -16.24 4.60
N ALA A 196 2.98 -16.77 5.10
CA ALA A 196 2.95 -17.75 6.18
C ALA A 196 3.74 -19.01 5.83
N ARG A 197 3.54 -19.57 4.62
CA ARG A 197 4.31 -20.74 4.15
C ARG A 197 5.82 -20.47 4.10
N LYS A 198 6.21 -19.28 3.64
CA LYS A 198 7.64 -18.87 3.60
C LYS A 198 8.26 -18.70 4.98
N LEU A 199 7.48 -18.24 5.95
CA LEU A 199 7.95 -18.11 7.33
C LEU A 199 8.00 -19.48 8.03
N ALA A 200 6.98 -20.31 7.85
CA ALA A 200 6.94 -21.66 8.40
C ALA A 200 8.11 -22.54 7.90
N ALA A 201 8.48 -22.41 6.64
CA ALA A 201 9.62 -23.14 6.07
C ALA A 201 10.98 -22.83 6.73
N LYS A 202 11.06 -21.77 7.54
CA LYS A 202 12.29 -21.42 8.28
C LYS A 202 12.43 -22.15 9.60
N GLY A 203 11.39 -22.82 10.10
CA GLY A 203 11.42 -23.57 11.36
C GLY A 203 11.64 -22.70 12.60
N LEU A 204 11.20 -21.44 12.59
CA LEU A 204 11.39 -20.49 13.68
C LEU A 204 10.38 -20.72 14.82
N SER A 205 10.70 -20.19 16.00
CA SER A 205 9.74 -20.09 17.09
C SER A 205 8.51 -19.25 16.69
N PRO A 206 7.35 -19.40 17.33
CA PRO A 206 6.20 -18.53 17.09
C PRO A 206 6.52 -17.04 17.24
N GLU A 207 7.29 -16.68 18.27
CA GLU A 207 7.71 -15.33 18.57
C GLU A 207 8.62 -14.77 17.48
N ASP A 208 9.63 -15.50 17.03
CA ASP A 208 10.51 -15.08 15.95
C ASP A 208 9.79 -15.02 14.60
N THR A 209 8.80 -15.88 14.39
CA THR A 209 7.93 -15.85 13.21
C THR A 209 7.12 -14.55 13.18
N VAL A 210 6.55 -14.15 14.31
CA VAL A 210 5.82 -12.88 14.46
C VAL A 210 6.74 -11.69 14.20
N ASP A 211 7.93 -11.68 14.82
CA ASP A 211 8.90 -10.60 14.63
C ASP A 211 9.29 -10.45 13.15
N GLN A 212 9.55 -11.54 12.46
CA GLN A 212 9.85 -11.50 11.03
C GLN A 212 8.67 -11.06 10.18
N ALA A 213 7.44 -11.45 10.54
CA ALA A 213 6.24 -11.01 9.84
C ALA A 213 6.04 -9.50 9.98
N ILE A 214 6.15 -8.98 11.21
CA ILE A 214 6.04 -7.54 11.48
C ILE A 214 7.14 -6.76 10.75
N TRP A 215 8.39 -7.24 10.82
CA TRP A 215 9.50 -6.60 10.11
C TRP A 215 9.26 -6.52 8.61
N LYS A 216 8.78 -7.62 8.00
CA LYS A 216 8.48 -7.65 6.55
C LYS A 216 7.31 -6.75 6.16
N CYS A 217 6.25 -6.73 6.96
CA CYS A 217 5.02 -5.98 6.62
C CYS A 217 5.12 -4.49 6.96
N LEU A 218 5.81 -4.15 8.08
CA LEU A 218 5.80 -2.81 8.65
C LEU A 218 7.18 -2.13 8.69
N SER A 219 8.25 -2.84 8.30
CA SER A 219 9.63 -2.35 8.29
C SER A 219 10.09 -1.78 9.63
N ARG A 220 9.58 -2.32 10.74
CA ARG A 220 9.96 -1.98 12.11
C ARG A 220 9.96 -3.21 13.00
N PRO A 221 10.67 -3.18 14.14
CA PRO A 221 10.55 -4.26 15.14
C PRO A 221 9.13 -4.31 15.73
N SER A 222 8.75 -5.48 16.22
CA SER A 222 7.55 -5.65 17.05
C SER A 222 7.77 -4.98 18.42
N ASN A 223 6.69 -4.54 19.04
CA ASN A 223 6.71 -4.25 20.48
C ASN A 223 6.26 -5.51 21.27
N ASP A 224 6.50 -5.52 22.58
CA ASP A 224 6.23 -6.69 23.44
C ASP A 224 4.74 -7.09 23.40
N SER A 225 3.83 -6.13 23.41
CA SER A 225 2.38 -6.38 23.36
C SER A 225 1.95 -7.02 22.03
N GLU A 226 2.45 -6.51 20.90
CA GLU A 226 2.20 -7.09 19.58
C GLU A 226 2.76 -8.51 19.50
N ARG A 227 3.99 -8.71 19.94
CA ARG A 227 4.67 -10.00 19.93
C ARG A 227 3.88 -11.04 20.73
N GLN A 228 3.54 -10.73 21.98
CA GLN A 228 2.79 -11.64 22.84
C GLN A 228 1.38 -11.96 22.31
N SER A 229 0.65 -10.93 21.86
CA SER A 229 -0.71 -11.10 21.36
C SER A 229 -0.75 -11.96 20.10
N LEU A 230 0.16 -11.70 19.14
CA LEU A 230 0.21 -12.45 17.88
C LEU A 230 0.77 -13.85 18.06
N ALA A 231 1.78 -14.06 18.92
CA ALA A 231 2.29 -15.39 19.24
C ALA A 231 1.22 -16.24 19.95
N SER A 232 0.46 -15.64 20.89
CA SER A 232 -0.69 -16.32 21.53
C SER A 232 -1.77 -16.70 20.50
N LEU A 233 -2.10 -15.81 19.57
CA LEU A 233 -3.05 -16.09 18.49
C LEU A 233 -2.54 -17.23 17.58
N TYR A 234 -1.26 -17.19 17.22
CA TYR A 234 -0.62 -18.24 16.43
C TYR A 234 -0.76 -19.60 17.13
N ASN A 235 -0.34 -19.71 18.38
CA ASN A 235 -0.37 -20.96 19.15
C ASN A 235 -1.81 -21.50 19.31
N LYS A 236 -2.76 -20.64 19.70
CA LYS A 236 -4.17 -21.03 19.82
C LYS A 236 -4.77 -21.53 18.51
N THR A 237 -4.44 -20.85 17.41
CA THR A 237 -4.94 -21.24 16.09
C THR A 237 -4.29 -22.54 15.60
N TYR A 238 -3.00 -22.69 15.83
CA TYR A 238 -2.26 -23.91 15.49
C TYR A 238 -2.82 -25.13 16.21
N GLU A 239 -2.99 -25.06 17.53
CA GLU A 239 -3.56 -26.16 18.33
C GLU A 239 -4.99 -26.49 17.91
N ARG A 240 -5.81 -25.50 17.61
CA ARG A 240 -7.17 -25.73 17.11
C ARG A 240 -7.16 -26.45 15.75
N LEU A 241 -6.36 -25.99 14.80
CA LEU A 241 -6.30 -26.61 13.48
C LEU A 241 -5.64 -28.00 13.51
N LYS A 242 -4.76 -28.28 14.46
CA LYS A 242 -4.21 -29.60 14.69
C LYS A 242 -5.27 -30.60 15.17
N GLN A 243 -6.26 -30.13 15.95
CA GLN A 243 -7.40 -30.92 16.39
C GLN A 243 -8.48 -31.08 15.32
N GLU A 244 -8.57 -30.13 14.38
CA GLU A 244 -9.58 -30.08 13.32
C GLU A 244 -8.88 -29.97 11.92
N PRO A 245 -8.16 -31.02 11.47
CA PRO A 245 -7.36 -30.96 10.24
C PRO A 245 -8.17 -30.61 8.99
N ASP A 246 -9.43 -31.02 8.93
CA ASP A 246 -10.33 -30.77 7.79
C ASP A 246 -10.60 -29.28 7.58
N ARG A 247 -10.46 -28.46 8.61
CA ARG A 247 -10.57 -26.99 8.51
C ARG A 247 -9.31 -26.32 7.99
N ALA A 248 -8.18 -27.02 7.99
CA ALA A 248 -6.91 -26.51 7.48
C ALA A 248 -6.73 -26.75 5.97
N LEU A 249 -7.43 -27.72 5.41
CA LEU A 249 -7.30 -28.11 4.00
C LEU A 249 -7.78 -27.06 2.99
N PRO A 250 -8.80 -26.23 3.26
CA PRO A 250 -9.23 -25.16 2.34
C PRO A 250 -8.31 -23.93 2.29
N LEU A 251 -7.33 -23.84 3.19
CA LEU A 251 -6.37 -22.74 3.31
C LEU A 251 -5.10 -23.06 2.51
#